data_1b5f619e668de4bd1a0b12d0af20fb12
#
_entry.id   1b5f619e668de4bd1a0b12d0af20fb12
#
_cell.length_a   1.000
_cell.length_b   1.000
_cell.length_c   1.000
_cell.angle_alpha   90.00
_cell.angle_beta   90.00
_cell.angle_gamma   90.00
#
_symmetry.space_group_name_H-M   'P 1'
#
loop_
_entity.id
_entity.type
_entity.pdbx_description
1 polymer ?
#
loop_
_entity_poly.entity_id
_entity_poly.type
_entity_poly.pdbx_seq_one_letter_code
_entity_poly.pdbx_strand_id
1 'polypeptide(L)'
;MANKTTFTGFVRSNGGDQDRVTYAGSVPMVAQFYVSNAAASTTDVQISSTNTNPVILPEGAIVDMVLTVGAATGGSSPTIDLGVVDYDGGTDVVDTDGLGDNFRSDINARQDLASGQAGTLVANQTKLTERAKVTATVGTSAPTGGTLSGVIYYHIQDDGTVSN
;
A
#
# COMPACT_ATOMS: atom_id res chain seq x y z
N MET A 1 -29.89 -12.75 -30.22
CA MET A 1 -28.51 -12.33 -29.90
C MET A 1 -28.49 -11.90 -28.45
N ALA A 2 -27.66 -12.53 -27.61
CA ALA A 2 -27.56 -12.15 -26.21
C ALA A 2 -26.73 -10.86 -26.10
N ASN A 3 -27.33 -9.82 -25.54
CA ASN A 3 -26.59 -8.59 -25.22
C ASN A 3 -25.59 -8.88 -24.11
N LYS A 4 -24.31 -8.83 -24.44
CA LYS A 4 -23.23 -8.94 -23.47
C LYS A 4 -23.01 -7.55 -22.88
N THR A 5 -23.42 -7.35 -21.63
CA THR A 5 -23.09 -6.14 -20.87
C THR A 5 -21.74 -6.34 -20.21
N THR A 6 -20.75 -5.52 -20.59
CA THR A 6 -19.43 -5.52 -19.96
C THR A 6 -19.42 -4.38 -18.96
N PHE A 7 -19.23 -4.70 -17.69
CA PHE A 7 -19.06 -3.70 -16.62
C PHE A 7 -17.56 -3.43 -16.48
N THR A 8 -17.17 -2.18 -16.70
CA THR A 8 -15.81 -1.70 -16.43
C THR A 8 -15.86 -0.77 -15.22
N GLY A 9 -15.83 -1.34 -14.03
CA GLY A 9 -15.89 -0.58 -12.78
C GLY A 9 -16.72 -1.29 -11.70
N PHE A 10 -16.90 -0.62 -10.60
CA PHE A 10 -17.69 -1.15 -9.49
C PHE A 10 -19.16 -1.31 -9.90
N VAL A 11 -19.66 -2.53 -9.85
CA VAL A 11 -21.09 -2.79 -10.01
C VAL A 11 -21.76 -2.56 -8.66
N ARG A 12 -22.44 -1.45 -8.52
CA ARG A 12 -23.36 -1.25 -7.41
C ARG A 12 -24.69 -1.89 -7.76
N SER A 13 -25.13 -2.87 -7.00
CA SER A 13 -26.49 -3.36 -7.04
C SER A 13 -27.38 -2.35 -6.31
N ASN A 14 -28.01 -1.47 -7.05
CA ASN A 14 -29.05 -0.60 -6.50
C ASN A 14 -30.35 -1.37 -6.49
N GLY A 15 -30.43 -2.38 -5.64
CA GLY A 15 -31.67 -3.08 -5.37
C GLY A 15 -32.60 -2.15 -4.60
N GLY A 16 -33.66 -1.70 -5.26
CA GLY A 16 -34.67 -0.87 -4.64
C GLY A 16 -35.15 -1.49 -3.33
N ASP A 17 -35.28 -0.67 -2.34
CA ASP A 17 -36.06 -0.86 -1.12
C ASP A 17 -35.73 -2.03 -0.20
N GLN A 18 -34.49 -2.51 -0.27
CA GLN A 18 -34.01 -3.45 0.72
C GLN A 18 -32.77 -2.86 1.40
N ASP A 19 -32.92 -2.58 2.66
CA ASP A 19 -31.93 -2.18 3.64
C ASP A 19 -30.71 -3.12 3.77
N ARG A 20 -30.42 -3.82 2.72
CA ARG A 20 -29.33 -4.77 2.70
C ARG A 20 -28.52 -4.61 1.44
N VAL A 21 -27.80 -3.53 1.41
CA VAL A 21 -26.49 -3.66 0.79
C VAL A 21 -25.72 -4.63 1.68
N THR A 22 -25.89 -5.90 1.38
CA THR A 22 -24.85 -6.82 1.78
C THR A 22 -23.64 -6.32 1.01
N TYR A 23 -22.77 -5.59 1.66
CA TYR A 23 -21.44 -5.34 1.14
C TYR A 23 -20.87 -6.71 0.85
N ALA A 24 -20.92 -7.11 -0.40
CA ALA A 24 -19.98 -8.09 -0.89
C ALA A 24 -18.66 -7.51 -0.47
N GLY A 25 -18.03 -8.10 0.53
CA GLY A 25 -16.96 -7.54 1.29
C GLY A 25 -15.99 -6.80 0.42
N SER A 26 -15.44 -5.76 0.91
CA SER A 26 -14.48 -4.89 0.23
C SER A 26 -13.62 -5.72 -0.71
N VAL A 27 -13.73 -5.43 -2.00
CA VAL A 27 -12.96 -6.17 -3.00
C VAL A 27 -11.50 -5.90 -2.70
N PRO A 28 -10.70 -6.90 -2.37
CA PRO A 28 -9.29 -6.68 -2.11
C PRO A 28 -8.63 -6.14 -3.37
N MET A 29 -7.96 -5.04 -3.22
CA MET A 29 -7.18 -4.39 -4.26
C MET A 29 -5.69 -4.64 -4.00
N VAL A 30 -4.90 -4.55 -5.05
CA VAL A 30 -3.46 -4.79 -4.98
C VAL A 30 -2.72 -3.65 -5.65
N ALA A 31 -1.79 -3.04 -4.93
CA ALA A 31 -0.81 -2.14 -5.47
C ALA A 31 0.57 -2.81 -5.44
N GLN A 32 1.22 -2.90 -6.60
CA GLN A 32 2.61 -3.33 -6.68
C GLN A 32 3.53 -2.16 -6.36
N PHE A 33 4.70 -2.45 -5.78
CA PHE A 33 5.71 -1.44 -5.54
C PHE A 33 7.12 -1.94 -5.80
N TYR A 34 8.00 -0.99 -6.12
CA TYR A 34 9.41 -1.23 -6.39
C TYR A 34 10.26 -0.05 -5.91
N VAL A 35 11.29 -0.35 -5.15
CA VAL A 35 12.32 0.60 -4.71
C VAL A 35 13.58 0.30 -5.48
N SER A 36 14.00 1.22 -6.34
CA SER A 36 15.13 1.03 -7.25
C SER A 36 16.49 1.11 -6.56
N ASN A 37 16.56 1.80 -5.43
CA ASN A 37 17.78 1.93 -4.62
C ASN A 37 17.42 1.89 -3.14
N ALA A 38 17.61 0.74 -2.53
CA ALA A 38 17.31 0.52 -1.12
C ALA A 38 18.20 1.31 -0.14
N ALA A 39 19.31 1.89 -0.62
CA ALA A 39 20.18 2.75 0.20
C ALA A 39 19.72 4.22 0.25
N ALA A 40 18.70 4.59 -0.49
CA ALA A 40 18.20 5.95 -0.55
C ALA A 40 16.75 6.03 -0.08
N SER A 41 16.46 7.00 0.76
CA SER A 41 15.07 7.34 1.08
C SER A 41 14.40 7.98 -0.14
N THR A 42 13.14 7.62 -0.40
CA THR A 42 12.37 8.16 -1.52
C THR A 42 10.90 8.32 -1.16
N THR A 43 10.31 9.41 -1.64
CA THR A 43 8.86 9.67 -1.53
C THR A 43 8.07 9.16 -2.74
N ASP A 44 8.76 8.66 -3.77
CA ASP A 44 8.15 8.19 -5.01
C ASP A 44 8.54 6.72 -5.25
N VAL A 45 8.06 5.84 -4.38
CA VAL A 45 8.17 4.40 -4.59
C VAL A 45 7.46 4.04 -5.89
N GLN A 46 8.17 3.39 -6.79
CA GLN A 46 7.73 3.12 -8.15
C GLN A 46 6.77 1.92 -8.21
N ILE A 47 5.93 1.88 -9.24
CA ILE A 47 5.04 0.72 -9.47
C ILE A 47 5.84 -0.53 -9.84
N SER A 48 6.90 -0.39 -10.65
CA SER A 48 7.77 -1.49 -11.05
C SER A 48 9.13 -1.00 -11.51
N SER A 49 10.05 -1.90 -11.79
CA SER A 49 11.37 -1.57 -12.35
C SER A 49 11.32 -0.86 -13.71
N THR A 50 10.21 -0.96 -14.43
CA THR A 50 10.01 -0.36 -15.77
C THR A 50 8.96 0.75 -15.78
N ASN A 51 8.13 0.83 -14.74
CA ASN A 51 7.13 1.87 -14.56
C ASN A 51 7.50 2.72 -13.35
N THR A 52 8.06 3.89 -13.61
CA THR A 52 8.56 4.83 -12.61
C THR A 52 7.49 5.75 -12.01
N ASN A 53 6.22 5.57 -12.39
CA ASN A 53 5.15 6.30 -11.74
C ASN A 53 5.08 5.94 -10.25
N PRO A 54 4.75 6.91 -9.37
CA PRO A 54 4.62 6.65 -7.95
C PRO A 54 3.46 5.69 -7.66
N VAL A 55 3.60 4.90 -6.62
CA VAL A 55 2.51 4.12 -6.05
C VAL A 55 1.63 5.03 -5.23
N ILE A 56 0.35 5.05 -5.56
CA ILE A 56 -0.65 5.90 -4.89
C ILE A 56 -1.72 5.00 -4.30
N LEU A 57 -1.97 5.16 -3.01
CA LEU A 57 -3.13 4.58 -2.34
C LEU A 57 -4.26 5.62 -2.34
N PRO A 58 -5.49 5.22 -2.67
CA PRO A 58 -6.62 6.16 -2.71
C PRO A 58 -7.09 6.55 -1.30
N GLU A 59 -7.78 7.67 -1.21
CA GLU A 59 -8.59 8.03 -0.04
C GLU A 59 -9.54 6.87 0.32
N GLY A 60 -9.72 6.64 1.60
CA GLY A 60 -10.56 5.55 2.10
C GLY A 60 -9.89 4.18 2.12
N ALA A 61 -8.66 4.06 1.65
CA ALA A 61 -7.94 2.79 1.69
C ALA A 61 -7.63 2.37 3.13
N ILE A 62 -7.85 1.10 3.42
CA ILE A 62 -7.40 0.39 4.61
C ILE A 62 -6.45 -0.70 4.13
N VAL A 63 -5.22 -0.69 4.63
CA VAL A 63 -4.21 -1.66 4.22
C VAL A 63 -4.33 -2.92 5.06
N ASP A 64 -4.56 -4.04 4.40
CA ASP A 64 -4.75 -5.34 5.06
C ASP A 64 -3.42 -6.05 5.31
N MET A 65 -2.51 -5.96 4.35
CA MET A 65 -1.24 -6.69 4.38
C MET A 65 -0.23 -6.08 3.43
N VAL A 66 1.04 -6.15 3.79
CA VAL A 66 2.15 -5.81 2.90
C VAL A 66 3.08 -7.02 2.79
N LEU A 67 3.33 -7.44 1.56
CA LEU A 67 4.30 -8.50 1.26
C LEU A 67 5.50 -7.90 0.56
N THR A 68 6.70 -8.26 1.00
CA THR A 68 7.95 -7.76 0.44
C THR A 68 8.89 -8.88 0.04
N VAL A 69 9.75 -8.59 -0.94
CA VAL A 69 10.92 -9.37 -1.30
C VAL A 69 12.08 -8.40 -1.45
N GLY A 70 13.09 -8.55 -0.63
CA GLY A 70 14.26 -7.67 -0.61
C GLY A 70 15.45 -8.27 -1.34
N ALA A 71 16.23 -7.41 -1.97
CA ALA A 71 17.53 -7.70 -2.54
C ALA A 71 18.53 -6.58 -2.21
N ALA A 72 18.36 -5.96 -1.05
CA ALA A 72 19.28 -4.95 -0.55
C ALA A 72 20.67 -5.54 -0.28
N THR A 73 21.68 -4.75 -0.47
CA THR A 73 23.07 -5.15 -0.30
C THR A 73 23.75 -4.33 0.79
N GLY A 74 24.75 -4.92 1.42
CA GLY A 74 25.57 -4.26 2.45
C GLY A 74 24.90 -4.18 3.81
N GLY A 75 25.70 -3.79 4.79
CA GLY A 75 25.24 -3.72 6.18
C GLY A 75 25.09 -5.09 6.86
N SER A 76 24.94 -5.06 8.18
CA SER A 76 24.54 -6.22 8.96
C SER A 76 23.02 -6.12 9.18
N SER A 77 22.26 -6.92 8.44
CA SER A 77 20.78 -6.91 8.55
C SER A 77 20.16 -5.55 8.17
N PRO A 78 20.32 -5.09 6.91
CA PRO A 78 19.79 -3.79 6.51
C PRO A 78 18.27 -3.73 6.59
N THR A 79 17.75 -2.59 7.03
CA THR A 79 16.32 -2.35 7.24
C THR A 79 15.82 -1.15 6.46
N ILE A 80 14.53 -1.21 6.13
CA ILE A 80 13.78 -0.14 5.46
C ILE A 80 12.44 0.03 6.19
N ASP A 81 11.97 1.25 6.23
CA ASP A 81 10.61 1.61 6.61
C ASP A 81 9.80 1.89 5.34
N LEU A 82 8.59 1.38 5.29
CA LEU A 82 7.60 1.74 4.27
C LEU A 82 6.49 2.56 4.92
N GLY A 83 6.15 3.64 4.29
CA GLY A 83 5.12 4.53 4.79
C GLY A 83 4.37 5.24 3.69
N VAL A 84 3.68 6.28 4.08
CA VAL A 84 2.89 7.12 3.17
C VAL A 84 3.14 8.60 3.47
N VAL A 85 3.02 9.41 2.43
CA VAL A 85 2.93 10.87 2.53
C VAL A 85 1.76 11.35 1.69
N ASP A 86 1.21 12.50 2.06
CA ASP A 86 0.15 13.15 1.33
C ASP A 86 0.51 13.32 -0.16
N TYR A 87 -0.43 12.97 -1.04
CA TYR A 87 -0.23 13.04 -2.48
C TYR A 87 0.00 14.47 -2.96
N ASP A 88 -0.74 15.41 -2.43
CA ASP A 88 -0.72 16.82 -2.84
C ASP A 88 0.33 17.65 -2.08
N GLY A 89 1.14 17.00 -1.24
CA GLY A 89 2.22 17.66 -0.48
C GLY A 89 1.75 18.36 0.79
N GLY A 90 0.55 18.02 1.27
CA GLY A 90 0.04 18.41 2.58
C GLY A 90 0.72 17.67 3.74
N THR A 91 0.12 17.76 4.90
CA THR A 91 0.60 17.10 6.13
C THR A 91 -0.44 16.21 6.78
N ASP A 92 -1.58 16.01 6.13
CA ASP A 92 -2.73 15.34 6.73
C ASP A 92 -2.58 13.82 6.76
N VAL A 93 -1.77 13.28 5.84
CA VAL A 93 -1.39 11.87 5.82
C VAL A 93 0.13 11.78 5.73
N VAL A 94 0.81 11.76 6.87
CA VAL A 94 2.26 11.53 6.93
C VAL A 94 2.53 10.48 8.00
N ASP A 95 2.87 9.28 7.54
CA ASP A 95 3.27 8.17 8.40
C ASP A 95 4.38 7.40 7.67
N THR A 96 5.63 7.75 7.96
CA THR A 96 6.80 7.29 7.20
C THR A 96 7.15 5.82 7.41
N ASP A 97 6.54 5.17 8.38
CA ASP A 97 6.70 3.76 8.73
C ASP A 97 5.35 3.02 8.85
N GLY A 98 4.26 3.70 8.48
CA GLY A 98 2.89 3.22 8.68
C GLY A 98 2.52 1.91 7.97
N LEU A 99 3.23 1.55 6.90
CA LEU A 99 3.03 0.31 6.16
C LEU A 99 3.96 -0.81 6.63
N GLY A 100 5.16 -0.46 7.09
CA GLY A 100 6.13 -1.41 7.59
C GLY A 100 7.26 -0.70 8.32
N ASP A 101 7.52 -1.12 9.55
CA ASP A 101 8.50 -0.52 10.44
C ASP A 101 9.75 -1.41 10.53
N ASN A 102 10.89 -0.85 10.15
CA ASN A 102 12.23 -1.37 10.37
C ASN A 102 12.43 -2.85 9.94
N PHE A 103 11.78 -3.22 8.83
CA PHE A 103 11.84 -4.61 8.34
C PHE A 103 13.10 -4.88 7.51
N ARG A 104 13.50 -6.15 7.46
CA ARG A 104 14.68 -6.60 6.72
C ARG A 104 14.50 -6.43 5.22
N SER A 105 15.41 -5.71 4.59
CA SER A 105 15.39 -5.43 3.15
C SER A 105 16.29 -6.35 2.31
N ASP A 106 17.07 -7.23 2.94
CA ASP A 106 17.99 -8.18 2.29
C ASP A 106 17.45 -9.62 2.21
N ILE A 107 16.23 -9.86 2.69
CA ILE A 107 15.63 -11.19 2.64
C ILE A 107 15.08 -11.45 1.25
N ASN A 108 15.79 -12.27 0.47
CA ASN A 108 15.37 -12.72 -0.85
C ASN A 108 14.34 -13.86 -0.76
N ALA A 109 13.32 -13.65 0.06
CA ALA A 109 12.14 -14.48 0.20
C ALA A 109 10.97 -13.58 0.55
N ARG A 110 9.75 -14.10 0.33
CA ARG A 110 8.55 -13.34 0.71
C ARG A 110 8.51 -13.11 2.22
N GLN A 111 8.39 -11.87 2.62
CA GLN A 111 8.12 -11.46 3.99
C GLN A 111 6.69 -10.92 4.07
N ASP A 112 5.98 -11.30 5.11
CA ASP A 112 4.70 -10.73 5.49
C ASP A 112 4.92 -9.75 6.64
N LEU A 113 4.72 -8.47 6.38
CA LEU A 113 4.96 -7.43 7.39
C LEU A 113 3.88 -7.39 8.48
N ALA A 114 2.74 -8.06 8.29
CA ALA A 114 1.68 -8.13 9.30
C ALA A 114 2.11 -8.86 10.59
N SER A 115 3.16 -9.66 10.55
CA SER A 115 3.59 -10.50 11.68
C SER A 115 4.73 -9.92 12.51
N GLY A 116 4.63 -8.66 12.93
CA GLY A 116 5.57 -8.06 13.90
C GLY A 116 6.46 -6.95 13.35
N GLN A 117 6.32 -6.62 12.08
CA GLN A 117 6.95 -5.49 11.41
C GLN A 117 5.93 -4.62 10.65
N ALA A 118 4.65 -4.81 10.98
CA ALA A 118 3.58 -3.98 10.48
C ALA A 118 3.70 -2.57 11.03
N GLY A 119 3.65 -1.59 10.16
CA GLY A 119 3.48 -0.21 10.58
C GLY A 119 2.09 0.06 11.14
N THR A 120 1.89 1.24 11.69
CA THR A 120 0.67 1.62 12.43
C THR A 120 -0.60 1.55 11.57
N LEU A 121 -0.51 1.87 10.29
CA LEU A 121 -1.65 1.81 9.36
C LEU A 121 -2.13 0.38 9.13
N VAL A 122 -1.21 -0.57 9.02
CA VAL A 122 -1.53 -1.99 8.85
C VAL A 122 -1.99 -2.61 10.17
N ALA A 123 -1.24 -2.39 11.25
CA ALA A 123 -1.53 -2.97 12.55
C ALA A 123 -2.89 -2.53 13.13
N ASN A 124 -3.25 -1.27 12.92
CA ASN A 124 -4.48 -0.69 13.46
C ASN A 124 -5.62 -0.65 12.44
N GLN A 125 -5.41 -1.13 11.21
CA GLN A 125 -6.40 -1.05 10.13
C GLN A 125 -6.92 0.38 9.95
N THR A 126 -5.98 1.34 9.95
CA THR A 126 -6.31 2.77 9.88
C THR A 126 -6.69 3.15 8.46
N LYS A 127 -7.84 3.79 8.30
CA LYS A 127 -8.31 4.31 7.02
C LYS A 127 -7.55 5.57 6.62
N LEU A 128 -7.05 5.63 5.39
CA LEU A 128 -6.47 6.84 4.83
C LEU A 128 -7.56 7.91 4.64
N THR A 129 -7.32 9.09 5.16
CA THR A 129 -8.24 10.22 5.05
C THR A 129 -8.14 10.92 3.70
N GLU A 130 -7.02 10.76 3.00
CA GLU A 130 -6.74 11.35 1.71
C GLU A 130 -5.91 10.40 0.84
N ARG A 131 -5.70 10.77 -0.43
CA ARG A 131 -4.78 10.05 -1.30
C ARG A 131 -3.35 10.19 -0.80
N ALA A 132 -2.61 9.11 -0.79
CA ALA A 132 -1.25 9.10 -0.28
C ALA A 132 -0.26 8.43 -1.26
N LYS A 133 0.93 8.98 -1.37
CA LYS A 133 2.07 8.34 -2.05
C LYS A 133 2.78 7.39 -1.10
N VAL A 134 3.14 6.23 -1.60
CA VAL A 134 3.97 5.29 -0.84
C VAL A 134 5.42 5.78 -0.82
N THR A 135 6.03 5.71 0.35
CA THR A 135 7.41 6.11 0.59
C THR A 135 8.26 4.94 1.08
N ALA A 136 9.55 5.03 0.86
CA ALA A 136 10.52 4.13 1.47
C ALA A 136 11.61 4.98 2.15
N THR A 137 11.91 4.66 3.39
CA THR A 137 12.92 5.35 4.18
C THR A 137 13.93 4.32 4.70
N VAL A 138 15.19 4.72 4.76
CA VAL A 138 16.22 3.87 5.36
C VAL A 138 15.93 3.73 6.86
N GLY A 139 15.82 2.50 7.31
CA GLY A 139 15.59 2.19 8.72
C GLY A 139 16.84 2.29 9.58
N THR A 140 16.83 1.60 10.70
CA THR A 140 17.92 1.68 11.71
C THR A 140 19.26 1.18 11.19
N SER A 141 19.25 0.17 10.31
CA SER A 141 20.47 -0.40 9.69
C SER A 141 20.46 -0.10 8.19
N ALA A 142 21.24 0.90 7.79
CA ALA A 142 21.27 1.37 6.43
C ALA A 142 21.82 0.32 5.44
N PRO A 143 21.10 -0.02 4.36
CA PRO A 143 21.68 -0.75 3.24
C PRO A 143 22.69 0.12 2.49
N THR A 144 23.57 -0.51 1.71
CA THR A 144 24.52 0.20 0.83
C THR A 144 24.07 0.24 -0.63
N GLY A 145 22.97 -0.43 -0.94
CA GLY A 145 22.37 -0.49 -2.28
C GLY A 145 21.35 -1.61 -2.39
N GLY A 146 21.04 -1.99 -3.62
CA GLY A 146 20.09 -3.05 -3.92
C GLY A 146 18.66 -2.55 -4.13
N THR A 147 17.73 -3.47 -4.17
CA THR A 147 16.32 -3.20 -4.50
C THR A 147 15.38 -3.83 -3.48
N LEU A 148 14.16 -3.31 -3.44
CA LEU A 148 13.05 -3.89 -2.71
C LEU A 148 11.82 -3.90 -3.62
N SER A 149 11.04 -4.96 -3.57
CA SER A 149 9.78 -5.03 -4.30
C SER A 149 8.69 -5.68 -3.45
N GLY A 150 7.45 -5.49 -3.82
CA GLY A 150 6.37 -6.13 -3.09
C GLY A 150 4.99 -5.76 -3.58
N VAL A 151 4.02 -6.10 -2.77
CA VAL A 151 2.61 -5.82 -3.00
C VAL A 151 1.94 -5.35 -1.71
N ILE A 152 1.05 -4.39 -1.85
CA ILE A 152 0.20 -3.87 -0.79
C ILE A 152 -1.22 -4.35 -1.10
N TYR A 153 -1.81 -5.11 -0.20
CA TYR A 153 -3.21 -5.49 -0.26
C TYR A 153 -4.02 -4.51 0.58
N TYR A 154 -5.07 -3.98 0.00
CA TYR A 154 -5.93 -3.01 0.66
C TYR A 154 -7.36 -3.14 0.18
N HIS A 155 -8.27 -2.59 0.93
CA HIS A 155 -9.66 -2.40 0.52
C HIS A 155 -10.07 -0.94 0.75
N ILE A 156 -11.13 -0.52 0.08
CA ILE A 156 -11.74 0.80 0.34
C ILE A 156 -12.98 0.56 1.19
N GLN A 157 -13.00 1.14 2.37
CA GLN A 157 -14.19 1.15 3.20
C GLN A 157 -15.09 2.30 2.74
N ASP A 158 -16.25 1.94 2.20
CA ASP A 158 -17.34 2.89 1.96
C ASP A 158 -17.98 3.19 3.31
N ASP A 159 -17.98 4.44 3.73
CA ASP A 159 -18.58 4.89 4.99
C ASP A 159 -20.12 4.95 4.95
N GLY A 160 -20.71 4.53 3.82
CA GLY A 160 -22.15 4.52 3.62
C GLY A 160 -22.78 5.89 3.46
N THR A 161 -21.97 6.94 3.41
CA THR A 161 -22.48 8.29 3.08
C THR A 161 -22.76 8.37 1.60
N VAL A 162 -24.03 8.21 1.23
CA VAL A 162 -24.51 8.58 -0.11
C VAL A 162 -24.57 10.10 -0.14
N SER A 163 -23.62 10.73 -0.78
CA SER A 163 -23.74 12.13 -1.15
C SER A 163 -24.87 12.24 -2.20
N ASN A 164 -26.00 12.77 -1.78
CA ASN A 164 -27.12 13.12 -2.67
C ASN A 164 -26.80 14.34 -3.53
#